data_26d43dfe1f6a7a092ca5eb070674cd8b
#
_entry.id   26d43dfe1f6a7a092ca5eb070674cd8b
#
_cell.length_a   1.000
_cell.length_b   1.000
_cell.length_c   1.000
_cell.angle_alpha   90.00
_cell.angle_beta   90.00
_cell.angle_gamma   90.00
#
_symmetry.space_group_name_H-M   'P 1'
#
loop_
_entity.id
_entity.type
_entity.pdbx_description
1 polymer ?
#
loop_
_entity_poly.entity_id
_entity_poly.type
_entity_poly.pdbx_seq_one_letter_code
_entity_poly.pdbx_strand_id
1 'polypeptide(L)'
;MDAWIELRRKIHNEKIPLRQLARETGIHRKTLRKIRDTSEPPGYQRIKPVEKTKIGPYLSRIESILKSDKEIHKKQRHTAKKIFELLQSEGFDGGYTIVKDAVRRLKRTSREVFLPLRQPPGEAQVDFGYALANIGGTLQKFAFFVMTMVHSDAMFVMAFPRECTEAFLEAHVRAFDFFGCVPKRISYDNTKIAVTKILTGHKRQYSREFERLMSHYLFKAHFCNVRRPNEKGVVEGSVKYARLNFMVPVPQVQDYDELNSLLRSCCESDLNRILRGKRSMSKKQLLCEDRLASDSLR
;
A
#
# COMPACT_ATOMS: atom_id res chain seq x y z
N MET A 1 -4.67 2.68 34.37
CA MET A 1 -4.16 3.87 35.10
C MET A 1 -5.22 4.35 36.10
N ASP A 2 -6.46 4.59 35.67
CA ASP A 2 -7.53 5.18 36.48
C ASP A 2 -7.84 4.42 37.79
N ALA A 3 -8.01 3.10 37.73
CA ALA A 3 -8.22 2.29 38.91
C ALA A 3 -7.05 2.33 39.92
N TRP A 4 -5.80 2.50 39.46
CA TRP A 4 -4.65 2.65 40.32
C TRP A 4 -4.66 3.99 41.05
N ILE A 5 -4.98 5.06 40.36
CA ILE A 5 -5.08 6.42 40.90
C ILE A 5 -6.22 6.48 41.92
N GLU A 6 -7.37 5.91 41.61
CA GLU A 6 -8.54 5.86 42.51
C GLU A 6 -8.21 5.13 43.80
N LEU A 7 -7.58 3.95 43.73
CA LEU A 7 -7.18 3.21 44.92
C LEU A 7 -6.13 3.95 45.77
N ARG A 8 -5.18 4.65 45.13
CA ARG A 8 -4.25 5.48 45.86
C ARG A 8 -4.96 6.64 46.60
N ARG A 9 -5.92 7.29 45.92
CA ARG A 9 -6.75 8.33 46.51
C ARG A 9 -7.49 7.85 47.75
N LYS A 10 -8.12 6.69 47.69
CA LYS A 10 -8.79 6.06 48.85
C LYS A 10 -7.82 5.77 50.01
N ILE A 11 -6.60 5.33 49.70
CA ILE A 11 -5.59 5.02 50.70
C ILE A 11 -5.01 6.28 51.34
N HIS A 12 -4.63 7.29 50.55
CA HIS A 12 -3.86 8.49 51.03
C HIS A 12 -4.76 9.63 51.49
N ASN A 13 -5.85 9.90 50.74
CA ASN A 13 -6.73 11.05 51.05
C ASN A 13 -7.86 10.64 51.99
N GLU A 14 -8.54 9.51 51.72
CA GLU A 14 -9.66 9.03 52.49
C GLU A 14 -9.24 8.16 53.70
N LYS A 15 -7.92 7.84 53.80
CA LYS A 15 -7.28 7.08 54.89
C LYS A 15 -7.97 5.74 55.18
N ILE A 16 -8.61 5.09 54.18
CA ILE A 16 -9.29 3.84 54.33
C ILE A 16 -8.27 2.73 54.68
N PRO A 17 -8.48 1.94 55.73
CA PRO A 17 -7.60 0.86 56.13
C PRO A 17 -7.46 -0.20 55.01
N LEU A 18 -6.23 -0.64 54.71
CA LEU A 18 -5.95 -1.63 53.66
C LEU A 18 -6.75 -2.96 53.87
N ARG A 19 -7.11 -3.27 55.10
CA ARG A 19 -7.93 -4.46 55.42
C ARG A 19 -9.38 -4.29 54.95
N GLN A 20 -9.92 -3.09 55.11
CA GLN A 20 -11.26 -2.74 54.63
C GLN A 20 -11.27 -2.68 53.09
N LEU A 21 -10.32 -1.99 52.49
CA LEU A 21 -10.21 -1.85 51.03
C LEU A 21 -10.03 -3.22 50.33
N ALA A 22 -9.31 -4.16 50.99
CA ALA A 22 -9.19 -5.52 50.47
C ALA A 22 -10.52 -6.29 50.48
N ARG A 23 -11.41 -6.05 51.49
CA ARG A 23 -12.74 -6.66 51.51
C ARG A 23 -13.68 -6.07 50.48
N GLU A 24 -13.63 -4.75 50.28
CA GLU A 24 -14.50 -4.04 49.36
C GLU A 24 -14.12 -4.30 47.88
N THR A 25 -12.83 -4.39 47.57
CA THR A 25 -12.33 -4.49 46.19
C THR A 25 -11.94 -5.89 45.76
N GLY A 26 -11.83 -6.84 46.69
CA GLY A 26 -11.31 -8.20 46.43
C GLY A 26 -9.80 -8.24 46.15
N ILE A 27 -9.11 -7.10 46.18
CA ILE A 27 -7.66 -6.99 45.85
C ILE A 27 -6.84 -7.44 47.06
N HIS A 28 -5.88 -8.34 46.80
CA HIS A 28 -5.02 -8.85 47.86
C HIS A 28 -4.21 -7.73 48.55
N ARG A 29 -4.12 -7.77 49.89
CA ARG A 29 -3.42 -6.73 50.70
C ARG A 29 -1.98 -6.44 50.27
N LYS A 30 -1.26 -7.44 49.76
CA LYS A 30 0.12 -7.24 49.21
C LYS A 30 0.11 -6.32 47.99
N THR A 31 -0.89 -6.40 47.15
CA THR A 31 -1.09 -5.53 45.98
C THR A 31 -1.46 -4.11 46.43
N LEU A 32 -2.38 -4.00 47.41
CA LEU A 32 -2.76 -2.69 47.98
C LEU A 32 -1.59 -1.97 48.64
N ARG A 33 -0.65 -2.69 49.30
CA ARG A 33 0.60 -2.11 49.81
C ARG A 33 1.44 -1.53 48.66
N LYS A 34 1.60 -2.27 47.54
CA LYS A 34 2.32 -1.75 46.36
C LYS A 34 1.63 -0.51 45.79
N ILE A 35 0.30 -0.49 45.74
CA ILE A 35 -0.47 0.68 45.27
C ILE A 35 -0.23 1.89 46.19
N ARG A 36 -0.13 1.69 47.49
CA ARG A 36 0.20 2.73 48.47
C ARG A 36 1.62 3.26 48.22
N ASP A 37 2.59 2.37 48.08
CA ASP A 37 4.01 2.70 48.14
C ASP A 37 4.61 3.18 46.81
N THR A 38 3.95 2.88 45.66
CA THR A 38 4.41 3.27 44.31
C THR A 38 3.41 4.20 43.62
N SER A 39 3.91 5.29 43.00
CA SER A 39 3.08 6.29 42.30
C SER A 39 2.50 5.74 40.99
N GLU A 40 3.21 4.81 40.34
CA GLU A 40 2.80 4.19 39.08
C GLU A 40 2.62 2.69 39.22
N PRO A 41 1.71 2.08 38.44
CA PRO A 41 1.63 0.63 38.38
C PRO A 41 2.98 0.03 37.99
N PRO A 42 3.51 -0.96 38.71
CA PRO A 42 4.76 -1.60 38.32
C PRO A 42 4.56 -2.25 36.96
N GLY A 43 5.13 -1.63 35.93
CA GLY A 43 5.20 -2.21 34.60
C GLY A 43 6.08 -3.46 34.59
N TYR A 44 6.03 -4.21 33.50
CA TYR A 44 6.90 -5.36 33.29
C TYR A 44 8.38 -4.89 33.19
N GLN A 45 9.11 -5.02 34.31
CA GLN A 45 10.50 -4.54 34.44
C GLN A 45 11.54 -5.62 34.07
N ARG A 46 11.35 -6.35 32.98
CA ARG A 46 12.38 -7.27 32.52
C ARG A 46 13.46 -6.50 31.79
N ILE A 47 14.53 -6.14 32.48
CA ILE A 47 15.68 -5.39 31.95
C ILE A 47 16.55 -6.24 31.04
N LYS A 48 16.58 -7.56 31.21
CA LYS A 48 17.37 -8.46 30.37
C LYS A 48 16.51 -9.12 29.30
N PRO A 49 16.92 -9.10 28.02
CA PRO A 49 16.27 -9.88 26.96
C PRO A 49 16.26 -11.36 27.35
N VAL A 50 15.24 -12.09 26.92
CA VAL A 50 15.22 -13.57 27.10
C VAL A 50 16.32 -14.15 26.22
N GLU A 51 17.39 -14.66 26.84
CA GLU A 51 18.39 -15.43 26.12
C GLU A 51 17.72 -16.67 25.53
N LYS A 52 17.78 -16.80 24.21
CA LYS A 52 17.29 -17.98 23.50
C LYS A 52 18.37 -19.04 23.57
N THR A 53 18.41 -19.79 24.65
CA THR A 53 19.47 -20.72 25.03
C THR A 53 19.80 -21.73 23.93
N LYS A 54 18.83 -22.28 23.20
CA LYS A 54 19.07 -23.28 22.15
C LYS A 54 19.48 -22.69 20.81
N ILE A 55 18.83 -21.63 20.32
CA ILE A 55 19.09 -21.06 19.00
C ILE A 55 20.10 -19.92 19.01
N GLY A 56 20.40 -19.36 20.20
CA GLY A 56 21.30 -18.22 20.35
C GLY A 56 22.66 -18.41 19.65
N PRO A 57 23.39 -19.49 19.91
CA PRO A 57 24.69 -19.75 19.30
C PRO A 57 24.64 -19.86 17.78
N TYR A 58 23.50 -20.25 17.21
CA TYR A 58 23.34 -20.48 15.77
C TYR A 58 22.78 -19.27 15.01
N LEU A 59 22.42 -18.16 15.69
CA LEU A 59 21.82 -16.99 15.02
C LEU A 59 22.79 -16.35 14.02
N SER A 60 24.06 -16.20 14.36
CA SER A 60 25.08 -15.66 13.45
C SER A 60 25.28 -16.55 12.22
N ARG A 61 25.19 -17.86 12.40
CA ARG A 61 25.26 -18.83 11.30
C ARG A 61 24.07 -18.70 10.35
N ILE A 62 22.84 -18.61 10.88
CA ILE A 62 21.64 -18.37 10.08
C ILE A 62 21.75 -17.06 9.33
N GLU A 63 22.24 -16.00 9.98
CA GLU A 63 22.40 -14.68 9.36
C GLU A 63 23.39 -14.71 8.19
N SER A 64 24.53 -15.41 8.34
CA SER A 64 25.52 -15.58 7.27
C SER A 64 24.92 -16.31 6.06
N ILE A 65 24.16 -17.40 6.28
CA ILE A 65 23.46 -18.13 5.21
C ILE A 65 22.46 -17.20 4.50
N LEU A 66 21.65 -16.44 5.25
CA LEU A 66 20.68 -15.52 4.67
C LEU A 66 21.32 -14.36 3.91
N LYS A 67 22.54 -13.96 4.29
CA LYS A 67 23.30 -12.91 3.61
C LYS A 67 23.85 -13.42 2.27
N SER A 68 24.44 -14.60 2.23
CA SER A 68 24.92 -15.23 0.99
C SER A 68 23.77 -15.56 0.03
N ASP A 69 22.60 -15.92 0.55
CA ASP A 69 21.39 -16.15 -0.26
C ASP A 69 20.95 -14.91 -1.06
N LYS A 70 21.31 -13.69 -0.64
CA LYS A 70 20.93 -12.48 -1.38
C LYS A 70 21.60 -12.40 -2.75
N GLU A 71 22.80 -12.98 -2.89
CA GLU A 71 23.59 -13.02 -4.12
C GLU A 71 23.16 -14.16 -5.06
N ILE A 72 22.38 -15.12 -4.53
CA ILE A 72 21.93 -16.30 -5.28
C ILE A 72 20.56 -16.08 -5.88
N HIS A 73 20.30 -16.70 -7.05
CA HIS A 73 19.00 -16.67 -7.70
C HIS A 73 17.88 -17.14 -6.77
N LYS A 74 16.75 -16.42 -6.75
CA LYS A 74 15.65 -16.63 -5.78
C LYS A 74 15.16 -18.08 -5.64
N LYS A 75 15.16 -18.86 -6.74
CA LYS A 75 14.72 -20.26 -6.76
C LYS A 75 15.73 -21.24 -6.12
N GLN A 76 16.96 -20.81 -5.88
CA GLN A 76 18.05 -21.64 -5.31
C GLN A 76 18.42 -21.23 -3.87
N ARG A 77 17.67 -20.29 -3.26
CA ARG A 77 17.90 -19.84 -1.88
C ARG A 77 17.45 -20.88 -0.88
N HIS A 78 18.13 -20.92 0.26
CA HIS A 78 17.80 -21.84 1.34
C HIS A 78 16.38 -21.63 1.86
N THR A 79 15.63 -22.72 1.98
CA THR A 79 14.38 -22.75 2.74
C THR A 79 14.67 -22.86 4.24
N ALA A 80 13.69 -22.47 5.08
CA ALA A 80 13.84 -22.64 6.54
C ALA A 80 14.05 -24.12 6.93
N LYS A 81 13.51 -25.07 6.14
CA LYS A 81 13.72 -26.51 6.34
C LYS A 81 15.17 -26.89 6.02
N LYS A 82 15.72 -26.39 4.91
CA LYS A 82 17.12 -26.67 4.55
C LYS A 82 18.10 -26.08 5.55
N ILE A 83 17.84 -24.87 6.05
CA ILE A 83 18.64 -24.27 7.14
C ILE A 83 18.56 -25.13 8.41
N PHE A 84 17.39 -25.64 8.76
CA PHE A 84 17.23 -26.54 9.91
C PHE A 84 18.06 -27.82 9.76
N GLU A 85 18.00 -28.47 8.60
CA GLU A 85 18.80 -29.67 8.30
C GLU A 85 20.33 -29.42 8.42
N LEU A 86 20.78 -28.26 7.93
CA LEU A 86 22.19 -27.85 8.06
C LEU A 86 22.58 -27.63 9.53
N LEU A 87 21.74 -26.96 10.31
CA LEU A 87 22.02 -26.75 11.73
C LEU A 87 22.00 -28.07 12.53
N GLN A 88 21.14 -29.02 12.17
CA GLN A 88 21.15 -30.35 12.78
C GLN A 88 22.48 -31.09 12.51
N SER A 89 23.00 -31.01 11.29
CA SER A 89 24.31 -31.59 10.98
C SER A 89 25.46 -30.86 11.70
N GLU A 90 25.28 -29.62 12.10
CA GLU A 90 26.20 -28.81 12.92
C GLU A 90 25.98 -28.99 14.45
N GLY A 91 25.08 -29.91 14.87
CA GLY A 91 24.87 -30.25 16.28
C GLY A 91 23.69 -29.53 16.94
N PHE A 92 22.79 -28.88 16.18
CA PHE A 92 21.61 -28.26 16.76
C PHE A 92 20.55 -29.29 17.18
N ASP A 93 20.21 -29.31 18.46
CA ASP A 93 19.27 -30.26 19.10
C ASP A 93 17.84 -29.69 19.26
N GLY A 94 17.56 -28.51 18.72
CA GLY A 94 16.27 -27.85 18.83
C GLY A 94 15.27 -28.26 17.74
N GLY A 95 13.99 -27.86 17.92
CA GLY A 95 12.93 -28.17 16.96
C GLY A 95 12.91 -27.22 15.75
N TYR A 96 12.35 -27.69 14.63
CA TYR A 96 12.19 -26.94 13.39
C TYR A 96 11.51 -25.56 13.57
N THR A 97 10.47 -25.49 14.44
CA THR A 97 9.73 -24.26 14.69
C THR A 97 10.63 -23.14 15.20
N ILE A 98 11.63 -23.46 16.04
CA ILE A 98 12.58 -22.48 16.58
C ILE A 98 13.42 -21.86 15.47
N VAL A 99 13.92 -22.70 14.54
CA VAL A 99 14.70 -22.23 13.38
C VAL A 99 13.82 -21.44 12.41
N LYS A 100 12.61 -21.91 12.11
CA LYS A 100 11.65 -21.21 11.26
C LYS A 100 11.35 -19.80 11.77
N ASP A 101 11.12 -19.66 13.08
CA ASP A 101 10.85 -18.36 13.69
C ASP A 101 12.08 -17.45 13.70
N ALA A 102 13.28 -18.00 13.93
CA ALA A 102 14.53 -17.24 13.82
C ALA A 102 14.77 -16.73 12.40
N VAL A 103 14.63 -17.59 11.39
CA VAL A 103 14.72 -17.20 9.96
C VAL A 103 13.70 -16.14 9.61
N ARG A 104 12.43 -16.29 10.04
CA ARG A 104 11.37 -15.32 9.80
C ARG A 104 11.69 -13.96 10.43
N ARG A 105 12.21 -13.94 11.66
CA ARG A 105 12.61 -12.73 12.38
C ARG A 105 13.77 -12.02 11.67
N LEU A 106 14.85 -12.74 11.33
CA LEU A 106 16.01 -12.18 10.64
C LEU A 106 15.64 -11.64 9.24
N LYS A 107 14.77 -12.34 8.49
CA LYS A 107 14.23 -11.83 7.21
C LYS A 107 13.37 -10.58 7.38
N ARG A 108 12.64 -10.43 8.49
CA ARG A 108 11.86 -9.21 8.78
C ARG A 108 12.74 -8.02 9.14
N THR A 109 13.79 -8.23 9.93
CA THR A 109 14.74 -7.16 10.32
C THR A 109 15.53 -6.65 9.11
N SER A 110 15.73 -7.49 8.10
CA SER A 110 16.41 -7.15 6.84
C SER A 110 15.45 -6.58 5.75
N ARG A 111 14.15 -6.46 6.02
CA ARG A 111 13.24 -5.77 5.10
C ARG A 111 13.40 -4.27 5.29
N GLU A 112 13.63 -3.59 4.17
CA GLU A 112 13.50 -2.13 4.11
C GLU A 112 12.13 -1.76 4.69
N VAL A 113 12.12 -0.80 5.60
CA VAL A 113 10.87 -0.22 6.11
C VAL A 113 10.30 0.59 4.95
N PHE A 114 9.27 0.05 4.30
CA PHE A 114 8.49 0.82 3.35
C PHE A 114 7.72 1.89 4.12
N LEU A 115 8.25 3.10 4.13
CA LEU A 115 7.45 4.27 4.42
C LEU A 115 6.48 4.42 3.24
N PRO A 116 5.16 4.44 3.48
CA PRO A 116 4.23 4.76 2.41
C PRO A 116 4.62 6.14 1.86
N LEU A 117 4.95 6.18 0.58
CA LEU A 117 5.22 7.43 -0.13
C LEU A 117 3.98 8.31 0.07
N ARG A 118 4.12 9.38 0.85
CA ARG A 118 3.12 10.45 0.87
C ARG A 118 3.19 11.11 -0.49
N GLN A 119 2.22 10.80 -1.31
CA GLN A 119 2.11 11.43 -2.61
C GLN A 119 1.33 12.74 -2.42
N PRO A 120 1.90 13.87 -2.82
CA PRO A 120 1.26 15.16 -2.65
C PRO A 120 -0.01 15.25 -3.51
N PRO A 121 -0.98 16.09 -3.12
CA PRO A 121 -2.12 16.40 -3.96
C PRO A 121 -1.68 16.96 -5.32
N GLY A 122 -2.49 16.73 -6.36
CA GLY A 122 -2.22 17.20 -7.72
C GLY A 122 -1.26 16.31 -8.53
N GLU A 123 -1.02 15.09 -8.08
CA GLU A 123 -0.31 14.06 -8.86
C GLU A 123 -1.26 12.94 -9.31
N ALA A 124 -1.04 12.41 -10.50
CA ALA A 124 -1.78 11.30 -11.04
C ALA A 124 -0.87 10.17 -11.53
N GLN A 125 -1.45 9.00 -11.68
CA GLN A 125 -0.82 7.85 -12.31
C GLN A 125 -1.72 7.29 -13.40
N VAL A 126 -1.10 6.78 -14.48
CA VAL A 126 -1.78 6.25 -15.66
C VAL A 126 -1.28 4.86 -15.97
N ASP A 127 -2.22 3.97 -16.33
CA ASP A 127 -1.92 2.64 -16.84
C ASP A 127 -3.03 2.14 -17.78
N PHE A 128 -2.73 1.12 -18.56
CA PHE A 128 -3.70 0.37 -19.36
C PHE A 128 -3.95 -1.01 -18.79
N GLY A 129 -5.19 -1.45 -18.90
CA GLY A 129 -5.60 -2.80 -18.58
C GLY A 129 -6.39 -3.43 -19.72
N TYR A 130 -6.68 -4.72 -19.58
CA TYR A 130 -7.54 -5.45 -20.52
C TYR A 130 -8.65 -6.16 -19.75
N ALA A 131 -9.85 -6.17 -20.33
CA ALA A 131 -11.01 -6.88 -19.81
C ALA A 131 -11.84 -7.47 -20.95
N LEU A 132 -12.90 -8.17 -20.59
CA LEU A 132 -13.89 -8.72 -21.52
C LEU A 132 -15.22 -7.98 -21.35
N ALA A 133 -15.90 -7.72 -22.46
CA ALA A 133 -17.29 -7.27 -22.50
C ALA A 133 -18.02 -7.97 -23.64
N ASN A 134 -19.32 -8.15 -23.50
CA ASN A 134 -20.17 -8.55 -24.60
C ASN A 134 -20.68 -7.27 -25.27
N ILE A 135 -20.18 -6.97 -26.46
CA ILE A 135 -20.48 -5.77 -27.22
C ILE A 135 -21.22 -6.18 -28.50
N GLY A 136 -22.46 -5.70 -28.66
CA GLY A 136 -23.28 -6.08 -29.80
C GLY A 136 -23.55 -7.59 -29.88
N GLY A 137 -23.67 -8.28 -28.74
CA GLY A 137 -23.87 -9.73 -28.66
C GLY A 137 -22.60 -10.56 -28.82
N THR A 138 -21.43 -9.97 -29.01
CA THR A 138 -20.16 -10.69 -29.18
C THR A 138 -19.22 -10.45 -28.01
N LEU A 139 -18.74 -11.52 -27.38
CA LEU A 139 -17.75 -11.44 -26.32
C LEU A 139 -16.38 -11.07 -26.92
N GLN A 140 -15.87 -9.91 -26.55
CA GLN A 140 -14.59 -9.41 -27.06
C GLN A 140 -13.71 -8.84 -25.95
N LYS A 141 -12.40 -8.88 -26.18
CA LYS A 141 -11.39 -8.29 -25.34
C LYS A 141 -11.21 -6.84 -25.75
N PHE A 142 -11.25 -5.94 -24.79
CA PHE A 142 -10.98 -4.52 -25.00
C PHE A 142 -9.86 -4.01 -24.09
N ALA A 143 -9.24 -2.92 -24.51
CA ALA A 143 -8.29 -2.16 -23.69
C ALA A 143 -9.04 -1.12 -22.87
N PHE A 144 -8.62 -0.85 -21.64
CA PHE A 144 -9.14 0.27 -20.88
C PHE A 144 -8.01 1.07 -20.25
N PHE A 145 -8.13 2.37 -20.35
CA PHE A 145 -7.27 3.36 -19.74
C PHE A 145 -7.73 3.62 -18.32
N VAL A 146 -6.79 3.77 -17.38
CA VAL A 146 -7.07 4.18 -16.00
C VAL A 146 -6.14 5.34 -15.65
N MET A 147 -6.72 6.47 -15.22
CA MET A 147 -5.99 7.54 -14.55
C MET A 147 -6.49 7.65 -13.12
N THR A 148 -5.57 7.67 -12.17
CA THR A 148 -5.88 7.76 -10.74
C THR A 148 -5.15 8.94 -10.13
N MET A 149 -5.90 9.84 -9.49
CA MET A 149 -5.35 10.89 -8.62
C MET A 149 -4.83 10.24 -7.36
N VAL A 150 -3.53 10.37 -7.09
CA VAL A 150 -2.88 9.52 -6.08
C VAL A 150 -3.25 9.91 -4.65
N HIS A 151 -3.52 11.18 -4.41
CA HIS A 151 -3.92 11.66 -3.10
C HIS A 151 -5.35 11.24 -2.75
N SER A 152 -6.30 11.44 -3.64
CA SER A 152 -7.73 11.14 -3.41
C SER A 152 -8.13 9.70 -3.74
N ASP A 153 -7.30 8.93 -4.45
CA ASP A 153 -7.66 7.67 -5.12
C ASP A 153 -8.87 7.82 -6.08
N ALA A 154 -9.21 9.06 -6.47
CA ALA A 154 -10.23 9.29 -7.49
C ALA A 154 -9.73 8.74 -8.83
N MET A 155 -10.59 8.00 -9.52
CA MET A 155 -10.19 7.24 -10.70
C MET A 155 -11.12 7.57 -11.86
N PHE A 156 -10.51 7.68 -13.05
CA PHE A 156 -11.20 7.74 -14.34
C PHE A 156 -10.83 6.52 -15.16
N VAL A 157 -11.85 5.89 -15.77
CA VAL A 157 -11.69 4.68 -16.57
C VAL A 157 -12.41 4.88 -17.89
N MET A 158 -11.76 4.55 -19.01
CA MET A 158 -12.33 4.64 -20.35
C MET A 158 -11.89 3.44 -21.21
N ALA A 159 -12.84 2.84 -21.91
CA ALA A 159 -12.64 1.66 -22.76
C ALA A 159 -12.36 2.04 -24.22
N PHE A 160 -11.50 1.24 -24.85
CA PHE A 160 -11.12 1.37 -26.26
C PHE A 160 -11.02 -0.01 -26.91
N PRO A 161 -11.21 -0.11 -28.23
CA PRO A 161 -11.02 -1.39 -28.94
C PRO A 161 -9.61 -1.95 -28.78
N ARG A 162 -8.61 -1.08 -28.75
CA ARG A 162 -7.18 -1.42 -28.59
C ARG A 162 -6.41 -0.28 -27.93
N GLU A 163 -5.27 -0.61 -27.38
CA GLU A 163 -4.28 0.35 -26.92
C GLU A 163 -3.54 0.96 -28.12
N CYS A 164 -3.72 2.26 -28.35
CA CYS A 164 -3.06 3.03 -29.42
C CYS A 164 -2.84 4.47 -28.97
N THR A 165 -2.10 5.24 -29.78
CA THR A 165 -1.76 6.64 -29.45
C THR A 165 -2.99 7.51 -29.34
N GLU A 166 -3.95 7.35 -30.24
CA GLU A 166 -5.22 8.12 -30.26
C GLU A 166 -6.03 7.85 -28.98
N ALA A 167 -6.19 6.60 -28.62
CA ALA A 167 -6.87 6.18 -27.38
C ALA A 167 -6.19 6.78 -26.13
N PHE A 168 -4.84 6.76 -26.12
CA PHE A 168 -4.07 7.31 -25.03
C PHE A 168 -4.25 8.84 -24.88
N LEU A 169 -4.22 9.58 -25.99
CA LEU A 169 -4.39 11.03 -25.99
C LEU A 169 -5.81 11.43 -25.63
N GLU A 170 -6.83 10.80 -26.24
CA GLU A 170 -8.23 11.07 -25.96
C GLU A 170 -8.56 10.78 -24.49
N ALA A 171 -8.09 9.65 -23.96
CA ALA A 171 -8.31 9.29 -22.57
C ALA A 171 -7.76 10.32 -21.58
N HIS A 172 -6.62 10.96 -21.88
CA HIS A 172 -6.09 12.05 -21.06
C HIS A 172 -7.00 13.27 -21.06
N VAL A 173 -7.45 13.69 -22.23
CA VAL A 173 -8.38 14.83 -22.36
C VAL A 173 -9.66 14.58 -21.59
N ARG A 174 -10.27 13.40 -21.76
CA ARG A 174 -11.48 13.01 -21.03
C ARG A 174 -11.28 12.86 -19.52
N ALA A 175 -10.10 12.40 -19.10
CA ALA A 175 -9.75 12.30 -17.68
C ALA A 175 -9.61 13.70 -17.04
N PHE A 176 -8.94 14.64 -17.72
CA PHE A 176 -8.82 16.01 -17.24
C PHE A 176 -10.20 16.69 -17.11
N ASP A 177 -11.08 16.48 -18.11
CA ASP A 177 -12.46 16.95 -18.06
C ASP A 177 -13.22 16.34 -16.86
N PHE A 178 -13.13 15.03 -16.67
CA PHE A 178 -13.76 14.34 -15.53
C PHE A 178 -13.27 14.85 -14.17
N PHE A 179 -11.96 15.01 -14.01
CA PHE A 179 -11.41 15.54 -12.77
C PHE A 179 -11.64 17.04 -12.59
N GLY A 180 -11.90 17.78 -13.66
CA GLY A 180 -12.02 19.23 -13.65
C GLY A 180 -10.72 19.97 -13.37
N CYS A 181 -9.57 19.33 -13.62
CA CYS A 181 -8.22 19.88 -13.42
C CYS A 181 -7.17 19.06 -14.18
N VAL A 182 -5.99 19.65 -14.37
CA VAL A 182 -4.81 19.00 -14.95
C VAL A 182 -3.80 18.71 -13.84
N PRO A 183 -3.48 17.45 -13.55
CA PRO A 183 -2.44 17.12 -12.55
C PRO A 183 -1.09 17.70 -12.94
N LYS A 184 -0.37 18.32 -12.00
CA LYS A 184 0.97 18.89 -12.28
C LYS A 184 2.00 17.86 -12.69
N ARG A 185 1.83 16.63 -12.22
CA ARG A 185 2.72 15.51 -12.53
C ARG A 185 1.90 14.24 -12.74
N ILE A 186 2.20 13.57 -13.85
CA ILE A 186 1.54 12.30 -14.20
C ILE A 186 2.63 11.24 -14.34
N SER A 187 2.46 10.16 -13.58
CA SER A 187 3.39 9.02 -13.61
C SER A 187 2.89 7.94 -14.56
N TYR A 188 3.77 7.45 -15.40
CA TYR A 188 3.49 6.42 -16.40
C TYR A 188 4.37 5.20 -16.18
N ASP A 189 3.86 4.03 -16.53
CA ASP A 189 4.75 2.92 -16.86
C ASP A 189 5.44 3.20 -18.22
N ASN A 190 6.47 2.43 -18.54
CA ASN A 190 7.20 2.58 -19.79
C ASN A 190 6.36 2.09 -20.98
N THR A 191 5.26 2.77 -21.27
CA THR A 191 4.39 2.46 -22.40
C THR A 191 5.08 2.87 -23.70
N LYS A 192 5.12 1.97 -24.68
CA LYS A 192 5.68 2.25 -26.02
C LYS A 192 4.94 3.37 -26.75
N ILE A 193 3.73 3.71 -26.33
CA ILE A 193 2.90 4.77 -26.92
C ILE A 193 3.46 6.15 -26.61
N ALA A 194 3.88 6.38 -25.36
CA ALA A 194 4.41 7.67 -24.94
C ALA A 194 5.91 7.82 -25.20
N VAL A 195 6.65 6.70 -25.22
CA VAL A 195 8.13 6.68 -25.31
C VAL A 195 8.56 5.95 -26.56
N THR A 196 9.16 6.67 -27.52
CA THR A 196 9.70 6.08 -28.75
C THR A 196 11.05 5.41 -28.52
N LYS A 197 11.89 5.97 -27.61
CA LYS A 197 13.21 5.42 -27.31
C LYS A 197 13.62 5.70 -25.86
N ILE A 198 14.08 4.66 -25.19
CA ILE A 198 14.69 4.79 -23.85
C ILE A 198 16.19 5.04 -24.07
N LEU A 199 16.68 6.21 -23.63
CA LEU A 199 18.08 6.59 -23.65
C LEU A 199 18.75 6.22 -22.32
N THR A 200 20.03 6.47 -22.17
CA THR A 200 20.78 6.19 -20.94
C THR A 200 20.26 7.00 -19.75
N GLY A 201 20.05 6.32 -18.60
CA GLY A 201 19.54 6.93 -17.36
C GLY A 201 18.04 7.27 -17.43
N HIS A 202 17.68 8.49 -17.03
CA HIS A 202 16.29 8.98 -17.00
C HIS A 202 15.83 9.65 -18.29
N LYS A 203 16.70 9.77 -19.30
CA LYS A 203 16.37 10.44 -20.56
C LYS A 203 15.54 9.53 -21.46
N ARG A 204 14.43 10.04 -21.95
CA ARG A 204 13.51 9.35 -22.86
C ARG A 204 13.20 10.26 -24.04
N GLN A 205 12.98 9.66 -25.18
CA GLN A 205 12.46 10.35 -26.36
C GLN A 205 10.96 10.06 -26.42
N TYR A 206 10.16 11.10 -26.36
CA TYR A 206 8.70 11.01 -26.40
C TYR A 206 8.20 10.96 -27.85
N SER A 207 6.97 10.49 -28.04
CA SER A 207 6.27 10.65 -29.31
C SER A 207 5.90 12.14 -29.48
N ARG A 208 5.87 12.61 -30.73
CA ARG A 208 5.56 14.01 -31.05
C ARG A 208 4.16 14.40 -30.57
N GLU A 209 3.24 13.48 -30.65
CA GLU A 209 1.85 13.64 -30.20
C GLU A 209 1.78 13.80 -28.69
N PHE A 210 2.55 13.03 -27.96
CA PHE A 210 2.62 13.14 -26.49
C PHE A 210 3.30 14.43 -26.04
N GLU A 211 4.34 14.87 -26.74
CA GLU A 211 4.98 16.17 -26.47
C GLU A 211 4.00 17.34 -26.69
N ARG A 212 3.15 17.25 -27.72
CA ARG A 212 2.08 18.25 -27.96
C ARG A 212 1.05 18.26 -26.83
N LEU A 213 0.62 17.08 -26.32
CA LEU A 213 -0.28 16.98 -25.20
C LEU A 213 0.33 17.61 -23.94
N MET A 214 1.59 17.28 -23.61
CA MET A 214 2.30 17.88 -22.48
C MET A 214 2.45 19.39 -22.61
N SER A 215 2.76 19.88 -23.83
CA SER A 215 2.91 21.31 -24.10
C SER A 215 1.59 22.08 -24.01
N HIS A 216 0.48 21.45 -24.40
CA HIS A 216 -0.85 22.06 -24.33
C HIS A 216 -1.37 22.15 -22.87
N TYR A 217 -1.27 21.06 -22.13
CA TYR A 217 -1.79 20.98 -20.76
C TYR A 217 -0.77 21.33 -19.67
N LEU A 218 0.51 21.48 -20.01
CA LEU A 218 1.63 21.90 -19.15
C LEU A 218 1.95 20.97 -17.96
N PHE A 219 1.53 19.73 -18.00
CA PHE A 219 1.87 18.75 -16.96
C PHE A 219 3.29 18.17 -17.16
N LYS A 220 3.87 17.67 -16.07
CA LYS A 220 5.16 16.98 -16.08
C LYS A 220 4.96 15.47 -16.18
N ALA A 221 5.48 14.84 -17.22
CA ALA A 221 5.50 13.39 -17.31
C ALA A 221 6.65 12.78 -16.47
N HIS A 222 6.33 11.78 -15.69
CA HIS A 222 7.29 10.99 -14.93
C HIS A 222 7.15 9.52 -15.32
N PHE A 223 8.25 8.87 -15.70
CA PHE A 223 8.26 7.46 -16.08
C PHE A 223 8.95 6.65 -14.99
N CYS A 224 8.27 5.61 -14.51
CA CYS A 224 8.80 4.71 -13.51
C CYS A 224 10.09 4.04 -13.99
N ASN A 225 11.03 3.83 -13.07
CA ASN A 225 12.30 3.17 -13.40
C ASN A 225 12.07 1.69 -13.67
N VAL A 226 12.79 1.17 -14.66
CA VAL A 226 12.82 -0.26 -14.97
C VAL A 226 13.32 -1.02 -13.74
N ARG A 227 12.57 -2.04 -13.27
CA ARG A 227 12.86 -2.90 -12.11
C ARG A 227 12.67 -2.28 -10.71
N ARG A 228 11.91 -1.19 -10.56
CA ARG A 228 11.50 -0.68 -9.24
C ARG A 228 9.98 -0.87 -9.02
N PRO A 229 9.53 -2.03 -8.56
CA PRO A 229 8.10 -2.31 -8.34
C PRO A 229 7.46 -1.41 -7.26
N ASN A 230 8.27 -0.79 -6.41
CA ASN A 230 7.80 0.09 -5.34
C ASN A 230 7.19 1.42 -5.84
N GLU A 231 7.58 1.86 -7.03
CA GLU A 231 7.04 3.08 -7.66
C GLU A 231 5.66 2.84 -8.30
N LYS A 232 5.25 1.56 -8.47
CA LYS A 232 4.01 1.14 -9.14
C LYS A 232 2.83 0.79 -8.23
N GLY A 233 3.01 0.76 -6.92
CA GLY A 233 2.08 0.12 -5.99
C GLY A 233 0.62 0.60 -6.06
N VAL A 234 0.37 1.84 -6.47
CA VAL A 234 -1.00 2.39 -6.57
C VAL A 234 -1.65 1.99 -7.89
N VAL A 235 -0.93 2.01 -9.01
CA VAL A 235 -1.48 1.79 -10.36
C VAL A 235 -1.90 0.33 -10.61
N GLU A 236 -1.06 -0.64 -10.22
CA GLU A 236 -1.44 -2.07 -10.34
C GLU A 236 -2.71 -2.37 -9.52
N GLY A 237 -2.85 -1.69 -8.37
CA GLY A 237 -4.07 -1.74 -7.57
C GLY A 237 -5.28 -1.14 -8.31
N SER A 238 -5.11 -0.02 -9.01
CA SER A 238 -6.19 0.71 -9.70
C SER A 238 -6.74 -0.08 -10.89
N VAL A 239 -5.88 -0.61 -11.76
CA VAL A 239 -6.30 -1.46 -12.89
C VAL A 239 -7.03 -2.72 -12.41
N LYS A 240 -6.51 -3.37 -11.37
CA LYS A 240 -7.16 -4.53 -10.76
C LYS A 240 -8.51 -4.16 -10.15
N TYR A 241 -8.55 -3.02 -9.43
CA TYR A 241 -9.76 -2.52 -8.79
C TYR A 241 -10.85 -2.21 -9.84
N ALA A 242 -10.53 -1.45 -10.89
CA ALA A 242 -11.46 -1.13 -11.96
C ALA A 242 -12.02 -2.42 -12.60
N ARG A 243 -11.18 -3.38 -12.92
CA ARG A 243 -11.60 -4.66 -13.51
C ARG A 243 -12.59 -5.41 -12.60
N LEU A 244 -12.30 -5.50 -11.31
CA LEU A 244 -13.11 -6.29 -10.37
C LEU A 244 -14.40 -5.58 -9.94
N ASN A 245 -14.45 -4.24 -9.94
CA ASN A 245 -15.58 -3.50 -9.40
C ASN A 245 -16.45 -2.84 -10.49
N PHE A 246 -15.88 -2.54 -11.67
CA PHE A 246 -16.62 -1.85 -12.75
C PHE A 246 -16.95 -2.80 -13.92
N MET A 247 -16.24 -3.95 -14.00
CA MET A 247 -16.37 -4.87 -15.13
C MET A 247 -16.77 -6.29 -14.70
N VAL A 248 -17.30 -6.43 -13.48
CA VAL A 248 -17.85 -7.68 -12.95
C VAL A 248 -19.26 -7.39 -12.41
N PRO A 249 -20.28 -8.11 -12.89
CA PRO A 249 -20.26 -9.11 -13.98
C PRO A 249 -19.79 -8.55 -15.32
N VAL A 250 -19.44 -9.44 -16.28
CA VAL A 250 -19.01 -9.03 -17.63
C VAL A 250 -20.07 -8.08 -18.25
N PRO A 251 -19.70 -6.84 -18.62
CA PRO A 251 -20.64 -5.88 -19.17
C PRO A 251 -21.32 -6.39 -20.43
N GLN A 252 -22.62 -6.09 -20.55
CA GLN A 252 -23.47 -6.40 -21.71
C GLN A 252 -23.92 -5.07 -22.30
N VAL A 253 -23.39 -4.68 -23.44
CA VAL A 253 -23.61 -3.37 -24.07
C VAL A 253 -23.74 -3.49 -25.58
N GLN A 254 -24.31 -2.46 -26.23
CA GLN A 254 -24.45 -2.45 -27.69
C GLN A 254 -23.16 -2.01 -28.39
N ASP A 255 -22.47 -1.01 -27.82
CA ASP A 255 -21.28 -0.41 -28.41
C ASP A 255 -20.29 0.10 -27.33
N TYR A 256 -19.21 0.76 -27.76
CA TYR A 256 -18.22 1.35 -26.88
C TYR A 256 -18.72 2.63 -26.18
N ASP A 257 -19.68 3.35 -26.75
CA ASP A 257 -20.23 4.56 -26.16
C ASP A 257 -21.09 4.21 -24.95
N GLU A 258 -21.90 3.16 -25.06
CA GLU A 258 -22.65 2.61 -23.92
C GLU A 258 -21.72 2.05 -22.84
N LEU A 259 -20.65 1.32 -23.24
CA LEU A 259 -19.64 0.82 -22.30
C LEU A 259 -18.97 1.97 -21.56
N ASN A 260 -18.58 3.04 -22.26
CA ASN A 260 -17.93 4.20 -21.66
C ASN A 260 -18.88 4.99 -20.76
N SER A 261 -20.15 5.07 -21.11
CA SER A 261 -21.19 5.68 -20.26
C SER A 261 -21.36 4.90 -18.95
N LEU A 262 -21.39 3.56 -19.02
CA LEU A 262 -21.42 2.70 -17.84
C LEU A 262 -20.18 2.89 -16.97
N LEU A 263 -18.98 2.86 -17.56
CA LEU A 263 -17.73 3.04 -16.82
C LEU A 263 -17.63 4.43 -16.17
N ARG A 264 -18.10 5.49 -16.85
CA ARG A 264 -18.17 6.84 -16.29
C ARG A 264 -19.09 6.89 -15.07
N SER A 265 -20.28 6.28 -15.15
CA SER A 265 -21.21 6.19 -14.02
C SER A 265 -20.59 5.44 -12.83
N CYS A 266 -19.84 4.37 -13.09
CA CYS A 266 -19.07 3.66 -12.05
C CYS A 266 -18.01 4.56 -11.41
N CYS A 267 -17.26 5.34 -12.20
CA CYS A 267 -16.28 6.29 -11.69
C CYS A 267 -16.93 7.38 -10.81
N GLU A 268 -18.06 7.95 -11.25
CA GLU A 268 -18.82 8.96 -10.49
C GLU A 268 -19.36 8.39 -9.17
N SER A 269 -19.88 7.17 -9.19
CA SER A 269 -20.34 6.47 -7.99
C SER A 269 -19.19 6.19 -7.02
N ASP A 270 -18.01 5.78 -7.52
CA ASP A 270 -16.82 5.48 -6.71
C ASP A 270 -16.26 6.72 -5.99
N LEU A 271 -16.54 7.95 -6.49
CA LEU A 271 -16.18 9.19 -5.80
C LEU A 271 -16.83 9.34 -4.42
N ASN A 272 -17.95 8.70 -4.18
CA ASN A 272 -18.64 8.75 -2.88
C ASN A 272 -18.04 7.80 -1.86
N ARG A 273 -17.12 6.92 -2.25
CA ARG A 273 -16.49 5.93 -1.38
C ARG A 273 -15.57 6.59 -0.36
N ILE A 274 -15.72 6.19 0.91
CA ILE A 274 -14.85 6.60 2.01
C ILE A 274 -13.63 5.68 2.08
N LEU A 275 -12.43 6.26 2.13
CA LEU A 275 -11.17 5.52 2.19
C LEU A 275 -10.79 5.19 3.64
N ARG A 276 -10.51 3.91 3.91
CA ARG A 276 -9.97 3.49 5.20
C ARG A 276 -8.59 4.15 5.45
N GLY A 277 -8.44 4.80 6.60
CA GLY A 277 -7.18 5.44 7.00
C GLY A 277 -6.95 6.87 6.48
N LYS A 278 -7.82 7.42 5.64
CA LYS A 278 -7.78 8.82 5.18
C LYS A 278 -8.93 9.62 5.81
N ARG A 279 -8.77 10.07 7.07
CA ARG A 279 -9.61 11.06 7.79
C ARG A 279 -11.13 10.88 7.64
N SER A 280 -11.64 9.69 7.37
CA SER A 280 -13.07 9.42 7.09
C SER A 280 -13.69 10.31 5.99
N MET A 281 -12.88 10.81 5.05
CA MET A 281 -13.33 11.63 3.92
C MET A 281 -13.63 10.75 2.71
N SER A 282 -14.61 11.19 1.90
CA SER A 282 -14.89 10.55 0.61
C SER A 282 -13.82 10.93 -0.43
N LYS A 283 -13.67 10.10 -1.48
CA LYS A 283 -12.79 10.42 -2.61
C LYS A 283 -13.14 11.76 -3.24
N LYS A 284 -14.44 12.11 -3.31
CA LYS A 284 -14.93 13.40 -3.83
C LYS A 284 -14.39 14.58 -3.02
N GLN A 285 -14.39 14.47 -1.70
CA GLN A 285 -13.86 15.53 -0.82
C GLN A 285 -12.34 15.68 -0.98
N LEU A 286 -11.61 14.55 -1.02
CA LEU A 286 -10.16 14.57 -1.26
C LEU A 286 -9.79 15.06 -2.66
N LEU A 287 -10.66 14.81 -3.67
CA LEU A 287 -10.46 15.32 -5.02
C LEU A 287 -10.53 16.87 -5.08
N CYS A 288 -11.25 17.52 -4.18
CA CYS A 288 -11.21 18.98 -4.06
C CYS A 288 -9.80 19.47 -3.67
N GLU A 289 -9.10 18.74 -2.79
CA GLU A 289 -7.70 19.07 -2.43
C GLU A 289 -6.76 18.85 -3.63
N ASP A 290 -6.98 17.79 -4.42
CA ASP A 290 -6.23 17.55 -5.67
C ASP A 290 -6.44 18.68 -6.68
N ARG A 291 -7.69 19.14 -6.86
CA ARG A 291 -8.03 20.26 -7.76
C ARG A 291 -7.32 21.56 -7.37
N LEU A 292 -7.30 21.88 -6.08
CA LEU A 292 -6.62 23.08 -5.58
C LEU A 292 -5.09 23.04 -5.80
N ALA A 293 -4.51 21.84 -5.79
CA ALA A 293 -3.09 21.64 -6.03
C ALA A 293 -2.71 21.45 -7.50
N SER A 294 -3.70 21.28 -8.38
CA SER A 294 -3.56 21.06 -9.83
C SER A 294 -3.68 22.35 -10.63
N ASP A 295 -3.42 22.28 -11.93
CA ASP A 295 -3.61 23.40 -12.84
C ASP A 295 -5.06 23.41 -13.38
N SER A 296 -5.58 24.62 -13.68
CA SER A 296 -6.92 24.77 -14.26
C SER A 296 -7.00 24.15 -15.66
N LEU A 297 -8.18 23.65 -16.04
CA LEU A 297 -8.45 23.31 -17.44
C LEU A 297 -8.33 24.55 -18.33
N ARG A 298 -7.69 24.39 -19.46
CA ARG A 298 -7.48 25.44 -20.48
C ARG A 298 -8.37 25.22 -21.67
#